data_c889a4e71a9b3395b67150b84c2009e7
#
_entry.id   c889a4e71a9b3395b67150b84c2009e7
#
_cell.length_a   1.000
_cell.length_b   1.000
_cell.length_c   1.000
_cell.angle_alpha   90.00
_cell.angle_beta   90.00
_cell.angle_gamma   90.00
#
_symmetry.space_group_name_H-M   'P 1'
#
loop_
_entity.id
_entity.type
_entity.pdbx_description
1 polymer ?
#
loop_
_entity_poly.entity_id
_entity_poly.type
_entity_poly.pdbx_seq_one_letter_code
_entity_poly.pdbx_strand_id
1 'polypeptide(L)'
;MRFALPFVFGILHLVQMSSASPGVAPEGKGEVSVGEGDRAIQVFIYKPKGFSKGPIFFMFHGAKRNAEDYRNWSIALAEKHHAMVAAPFFDQERFLAHLYSWGGILTKDGKLRDRKGWSFPIATEVIQTILKREGNPKRDHYLIGHSGGAQFLTRYVAIEPVTAKRVVAANAGTYAFPRLDWDWGYGFGKLPSEFQNEGRFKKMLETPMTVYLGMADTLTEGENFDASADANLEGKVRLERGRNFFEYSQKLAKQKGWKFNWTKVEVPNVGHDANLMINDLRIEKALGN
;
A
#
# COMPACT_ATOMS: atom_id res chain seq x y z
N MET A 1 -51.00 -41.93 24.22
CA MET A 1 -49.68 -41.33 24.44
C MET A 1 -49.38 -40.34 23.32
N ARG A 2 -49.48 -39.06 23.60
CA ARG A 2 -49.19 -37.98 22.65
C ARG A 2 -47.79 -37.44 22.98
N PHE A 3 -46.86 -37.59 22.05
CA PHE A 3 -45.55 -36.99 22.17
C PHE A 3 -45.57 -35.57 21.62
N ALA A 4 -45.24 -34.57 22.46
CA ALA A 4 -45.04 -33.18 22.07
C ALA A 4 -43.57 -33.00 21.69
N LEU A 5 -43.29 -32.51 20.48
CA LEU A 5 -41.96 -32.03 20.08
C LEU A 5 -41.75 -30.60 20.58
N PRO A 6 -40.57 -30.27 21.09
CA PRO A 6 -40.24 -28.88 21.42
C PRO A 6 -39.86 -28.07 20.17
N PHE A 7 -40.51 -26.93 19.99
CA PHE A 7 -40.16 -25.90 19.03
C PHE A 7 -38.91 -25.20 19.52
N VAL A 8 -37.81 -25.32 18.77
CA VAL A 8 -36.59 -24.52 19.01
C VAL A 8 -36.76 -23.21 18.24
N PHE A 9 -36.94 -22.11 18.98
CA PHE A 9 -36.87 -20.75 18.43
C PHE A 9 -35.40 -20.38 18.17
N GLY A 10 -35.00 -20.44 16.91
CA GLY A 10 -33.74 -19.87 16.46
C GLY A 10 -33.83 -18.34 16.47
N ILE A 11 -33.09 -17.69 17.37
CA ILE A 11 -32.93 -16.23 17.35
C ILE A 11 -32.03 -15.87 16.19
N LEU A 12 -32.65 -15.37 15.12
CA LEU A 12 -31.92 -14.80 13.97
C LEU A 12 -31.37 -13.45 14.43
N HIS A 13 -30.06 -13.38 14.72
CA HIS A 13 -29.38 -12.11 14.92
C HIS A 13 -29.28 -11.40 13.55
N LEU A 14 -30.22 -10.50 13.30
CA LEU A 14 -30.05 -9.51 12.23
C LEU A 14 -28.87 -8.61 12.63
N VAL A 15 -27.75 -8.82 11.99
CA VAL A 15 -26.69 -7.80 11.97
C VAL A 15 -27.25 -6.61 11.19
N GLN A 16 -27.72 -5.60 11.91
CA GLN A 16 -28.03 -4.30 11.31
C GLN A 16 -26.75 -3.73 10.72
N MET A 17 -26.57 -3.88 9.41
CA MET A 17 -25.65 -3.04 8.67
C MET A 17 -26.17 -1.61 8.74
N SER A 18 -25.65 -0.85 9.68
CA SER A 18 -25.84 0.59 9.74
C SER A 18 -25.30 1.17 8.44
N SER A 19 -26.18 1.60 7.55
CA SER A 19 -25.83 2.47 6.43
C SER A 19 -25.41 3.83 7.01
N ALA A 20 -24.16 3.92 7.46
CA ALA A 20 -23.60 5.18 7.90
C ALA A 20 -23.62 6.13 6.69
N SER A 21 -24.32 7.25 6.83
CA SER A 21 -24.22 8.40 5.92
C SER A 21 -22.76 8.68 5.56
N PRO A 22 -22.46 9.22 4.37
CA PRO A 22 -21.09 9.55 3.96
C PRO A 22 -20.54 10.72 4.80
N GLY A 23 -20.34 10.48 6.09
CA GLY A 23 -19.90 11.44 7.09
C GLY A 23 -18.43 11.28 7.48
N VAL A 24 -17.97 12.22 8.28
CA VAL A 24 -16.66 12.23 8.93
C VAL A 24 -16.45 10.93 9.70
N ALA A 25 -15.26 10.33 9.61
CA ALA A 25 -14.94 9.13 10.38
C ALA A 25 -15.04 9.39 11.90
N PRO A 26 -15.52 8.42 12.70
CA PRO A 26 -15.63 8.58 14.16
C PRO A 26 -14.24 8.72 14.79
N GLU A 27 -14.17 9.39 15.96
CA GLU A 27 -12.97 9.38 16.79
C GLU A 27 -12.71 7.98 17.36
N GLY A 28 -11.45 7.67 17.62
CA GLY A 28 -11.00 6.35 18.04
C GLY A 28 -10.89 5.38 16.88
N LYS A 29 -11.07 4.10 17.17
CA LYS A 29 -11.08 3.02 16.17
C LYS A 29 -12.46 2.93 15.51
N GLY A 30 -12.47 2.79 14.19
CA GLY A 30 -13.69 2.64 13.41
C GLY A 30 -13.43 2.05 12.05
N GLU A 31 -14.47 1.98 11.26
CA GLU A 31 -14.44 1.48 9.90
C GLU A 31 -15.35 2.34 9.02
N VAL A 32 -14.96 2.50 7.78
CA VAL A 32 -15.79 3.14 6.75
C VAL A 32 -15.72 2.33 5.46
N SER A 33 -16.77 2.39 4.64
CA SER A 33 -16.75 1.84 3.29
C SER A 33 -16.56 2.95 2.27
N VAL A 34 -15.78 2.68 1.23
CA VAL A 34 -15.55 3.57 0.09
C VAL A 34 -15.81 2.81 -1.20
N GLY A 35 -16.51 3.41 -2.14
CA GLY A 35 -16.97 2.78 -3.37
C GLY A 35 -18.30 2.04 -3.18
N GLU A 36 -18.79 1.42 -4.25
CA GLU A 36 -20.06 0.72 -4.29
C GLU A 36 -19.92 -0.66 -4.94
N GLY A 37 -20.84 -1.58 -4.58
CA GLY A 37 -20.89 -2.95 -5.13
C GLY A 37 -19.55 -3.68 -4.97
N ASP A 38 -19.12 -4.38 -6.00
CA ASP A 38 -17.87 -5.16 -6.01
C ASP A 38 -16.58 -4.31 -5.91
N ARG A 39 -16.71 -2.99 -6.04
CA ARG A 39 -15.60 -2.06 -5.85
C ARG A 39 -15.51 -1.47 -4.44
N ALA A 40 -16.49 -1.74 -3.59
CA ALA A 40 -16.49 -1.25 -2.22
C ALA A 40 -15.27 -1.78 -1.45
N ILE A 41 -14.52 -0.88 -0.83
CA ILE A 41 -13.36 -1.19 0.01
C ILE A 41 -13.68 -0.80 1.45
N GLN A 42 -13.56 -1.76 2.35
CA GLN A 42 -13.53 -1.50 3.78
C GLN A 42 -12.23 -0.78 4.14
N VAL A 43 -12.30 0.26 4.92
CA VAL A 43 -11.14 1.02 5.40
C VAL A 43 -11.17 1.07 6.91
N PHE A 44 -10.19 0.46 7.56
CA PHE A 44 -10.02 0.54 9.01
C PHE A 44 -9.43 1.89 9.39
N ILE A 45 -10.11 2.59 10.30
CA ILE A 45 -9.78 3.95 10.69
C ILE A 45 -9.30 3.99 12.13
N TYR A 46 -8.31 4.85 12.38
CA TYR A 46 -8.05 5.40 13.71
C TYR A 46 -7.98 6.91 13.62
N LYS A 47 -8.75 7.61 14.44
CA LYS A 47 -8.81 9.06 14.46
C LYS A 47 -8.56 9.55 15.88
N PRO A 48 -7.47 10.27 16.15
CA PRO A 48 -7.19 10.83 17.47
C PRO A 48 -8.32 11.75 17.95
N LYS A 49 -8.50 11.83 19.25
CA LYS A 49 -9.47 12.75 19.86
C LYS A 49 -9.15 14.20 19.47
N GLY A 50 -10.16 14.93 19.01
CA GLY A 50 -10.00 16.33 18.59
C GLY A 50 -9.22 16.48 17.27
N PHE A 51 -9.08 15.42 16.45
CA PHE A 51 -8.44 15.51 15.14
C PHE A 51 -9.14 16.53 14.24
N SER A 52 -8.39 17.50 13.74
CA SER A 52 -8.94 18.54 12.86
C SER A 52 -8.03 18.92 11.69
N LYS A 53 -6.73 19.07 11.91
CA LYS A 53 -5.78 19.60 10.93
C LYS A 53 -4.56 18.69 10.66
N GLY A 54 -4.42 17.61 11.39
CA GLY A 54 -3.31 16.66 11.24
C GLY A 54 -3.29 15.96 9.86
N PRO A 55 -2.18 15.33 9.49
CA PRO A 55 -2.08 14.56 8.26
C PRO A 55 -2.90 13.26 8.33
N ILE A 56 -3.02 12.58 7.18
CA ILE A 56 -3.61 11.23 7.11
C ILE A 56 -2.53 10.24 6.66
N PHE A 57 -2.36 9.15 7.41
CA PHE A 57 -1.50 8.02 7.07
C PHE A 57 -2.35 6.92 6.42
N PHE A 58 -2.19 6.71 5.13
CA PHE A 58 -2.80 5.57 4.43
C PHE A 58 -1.87 4.37 4.52
N MET A 59 -2.32 3.31 5.22
CA MET A 59 -1.51 2.13 5.53
C MET A 59 -1.87 0.96 4.60
N PHE A 60 -0.95 0.54 3.74
CA PHE A 60 -1.14 -0.56 2.81
C PHE A 60 -0.54 -1.85 3.37
N HIS A 61 -1.41 -2.82 3.64
CA HIS A 61 -1.07 -4.09 4.27
C HIS A 61 -0.22 -5.03 3.38
N GLY A 62 0.42 -6.01 3.98
CA GLY A 62 1.16 -7.06 3.30
C GLY A 62 0.29 -8.20 2.74
N ALA A 63 0.92 -9.30 2.34
CA ALA A 63 0.26 -10.47 1.75
C ALA A 63 -0.75 -11.15 2.69
N LYS A 64 -0.59 -11.03 4.00
CA LYS A 64 -1.54 -11.56 5.01
C LYS A 64 -2.89 -10.88 5.03
N ARG A 65 -3.08 -9.78 4.29
CA ARG A 65 -4.33 -9.03 4.19
C ARG A 65 -4.88 -8.52 5.52
N ASN A 66 -4.04 -8.27 6.49
CA ASN A 66 -4.39 -7.88 7.86
C ASN A 66 -4.42 -6.34 8.03
N ALA A 67 -5.24 -5.64 7.25
CA ALA A 67 -5.33 -4.17 7.25
C ALA A 67 -5.65 -3.59 8.64
N GLU A 68 -6.47 -4.29 9.44
CA GLU A 68 -6.80 -3.86 10.80
C GLU A 68 -5.56 -3.82 11.70
N ASP A 69 -4.67 -4.80 11.59
CA ASP A 69 -3.41 -4.81 12.35
C ASP A 69 -2.54 -3.61 11.97
N TYR A 70 -2.45 -3.28 10.67
CA TYR A 70 -1.71 -2.11 10.22
C TYR A 70 -2.27 -0.81 10.80
N ARG A 71 -3.61 -0.67 10.88
CA ARG A 71 -4.25 0.41 11.61
C ARG A 71 -3.83 0.41 13.09
N ASN A 72 -3.90 -0.75 13.74
CA ASN A 72 -3.59 -0.87 15.17
C ASN A 72 -2.12 -0.57 15.47
N TRP A 73 -1.18 -1.10 14.69
CA TRP A 73 0.25 -0.84 14.86
C TRP A 73 0.64 0.61 14.63
N SER A 74 -0.16 1.35 13.86
CA SER A 74 0.10 2.75 13.54
C SER A 74 -0.47 3.74 14.56
N ILE A 75 -1.16 3.29 15.62
CA ILE A 75 -1.81 4.19 16.59
C ILE A 75 -0.79 5.08 17.31
N ALA A 76 0.32 4.50 17.78
CA ALA A 76 1.36 5.28 18.46
C ALA A 76 1.96 6.37 17.56
N LEU A 77 2.22 6.03 16.29
CA LEU A 77 2.68 6.99 15.28
C LEU A 77 1.62 8.07 15.01
N ALA A 78 0.36 7.67 14.91
CA ALA A 78 -0.77 8.59 14.69
C ALA A 78 -0.94 9.59 15.84
N GLU A 79 -0.90 9.13 17.08
CA GLU A 79 -0.97 9.99 18.26
C GLU A 79 0.18 11.00 18.29
N LYS A 80 1.41 10.55 18.02
CA LYS A 80 2.60 11.41 17.98
C LYS A 80 2.47 12.55 16.98
N HIS A 81 1.88 12.28 15.80
CA HIS A 81 1.72 13.27 14.74
C HIS A 81 0.34 13.94 14.74
N HIS A 82 -0.51 13.63 15.71
CA HIS A 82 -1.92 13.98 15.67
C HIS A 82 -2.54 13.68 14.29
N ALA A 83 -2.22 12.50 13.75
CA ALA A 83 -2.60 12.05 12.43
C ALA A 83 -3.78 11.08 12.50
N MET A 84 -4.61 11.07 11.46
CA MET A 84 -5.58 10.00 11.25
C MET A 84 -4.90 8.84 10.51
N VAL A 85 -5.25 7.59 10.84
CA VAL A 85 -4.87 6.40 10.08
C VAL A 85 -6.05 5.92 9.25
N ALA A 86 -5.80 5.55 8.01
CA ALA A 86 -6.74 4.90 7.10
C ALA A 86 -6.06 3.68 6.46
N ALA A 87 -6.50 2.47 6.79
CA ALA A 87 -5.94 1.22 6.27
C ALA A 87 -6.95 0.52 5.35
N PRO A 88 -6.87 0.69 4.02
CA PRO A 88 -7.77 0.04 3.08
C PRO A 88 -7.54 -1.46 3.05
N PHE A 89 -8.63 -2.23 3.03
CA PHE A 89 -8.60 -3.68 3.02
C PHE A 89 -8.84 -4.23 1.61
N PHE A 90 -7.78 -4.60 0.94
CA PHE A 90 -7.81 -5.34 -0.32
C PHE A 90 -7.86 -6.84 0.01
N ASP A 91 -9.04 -7.41 0.17
CA ASP A 91 -9.23 -8.82 0.52
C ASP A 91 -8.64 -9.78 -0.53
N GLN A 92 -8.36 -11.01 -0.11
CA GLN A 92 -7.70 -12.00 -0.95
C GLN A 92 -8.63 -12.62 -2.00
N GLU A 93 -9.93 -12.59 -1.80
CA GLU A 93 -10.91 -13.20 -2.71
C GLU A 93 -11.02 -12.39 -4.00
N ARG A 94 -11.15 -11.07 -3.87
CA ARG A 94 -11.27 -10.14 -5.00
C ARG A 94 -9.91 -9.70 -5.56
N PHE A 95 -8.91 -9.56 -4.69
CA PHE A 95 -7.60 -9.04 -5.03
C PHE A 95 -6.51 -10.09 -4.81
N LEU A 96 -6.41 -11.07 -5.71
CA LEU A 96 -5.29 -12.03 -5.71
C LEU A 96 -3.94 -11.28 -5.69
N ALA A 97 -2.85 -11.96 -5.34
CA ALA A 97 -1.55 -11.32 -5.14
C ALA A 97 -1.13 -10.37 -6.29
N HIS A 98 -1.25 -10.83 -7.55
CA HIS A 98 -0.93 -10.00 -8.73
C HIS A 98 -1.94 -8.88 -8.99
N LEU A 99 -3.20 -9.03 -8.57
CA LEU A 99 -4.22 -7.97 -8.68
C LEU A 99 -4.00 -6.89 -7.62
N TYR A 100 -3.49 -7.25 -6.46
CA TYR A 100 -3.12 -6.30 -5.41
C TYR A 100 -1.74 -5.70 -5.69
N SER A 101 -0.68 -6.47 -5.47
CA SER A 101 0.69 -5.95 -5.44
C SER A 101 1.20 -5.39 -6.78
N TRP A 102 0.63 -5.84 -7.91
CA TRP A 102 0.99 -5.40 -9.26
C TRP A 102 -0.11 -4.56 -9.94
N GLY A 103 -1.14 -4.17 -9.18
CA GLY A 103 -2.19 -3.28 -9.67
C GLY A 103 -3.24 -3.93 -10.57
N GLY A 104 -3.06 -5.20 -10.94
CA GLY A 104 -3.99 -5.92 -11.81
C GLY A 104 -4.09 -5.35 -13.24
N ILE A 105 -3.02 -4.74 -13.74
CA ILE A 105 -2.99 -4.09 -15.07
C ILE A 105 -3.10 -5.12 -16.18
N LEU A 106 -2.36 -6.24 -16.05
CA LEU A 106 -2.35 -7.32 -17.03
C LEU A 106 -3.13 -8.53 -16.54
N THR A 107 -3.71 -9.26 -17.48
CA THR A 107 -4.21 -10.61 -17.28
C THR A 107 -3.03 -11.60 -17.16
N LYS A 108 -3.31 -12.85 -16.77
CA LYS A 108 -2.29 -13.90 -16.70
C LYS A 108 -1.63 -14.21 -18.06
N ASP A 109 -2.37 -13.99 -19.16
CA ASP A 109 -1.86 -14.14 -20.53
C ASP A 109 -1.25 -12.84 -21.10
N GLY A 110 -0.98 -11.84 -20.24
CA GLY A 110 -0.24 -10.63 -20.59
C GLY A 110 -1.06 -9.56 -21.31
N LYS A 111 -2.39 -9.69 -21.41
CA LYS A 111 -3.25 -8.68 -22.05
C LYS A 111 -3.62 -7.58 -21.07
N LEU A 112 -3.77 -6.36 -21.58
CA LEU A 112 -4.27 -5.23 -20.80
C LEU A 112 -5.69 -5.50 -20.30
N ARG A 113 -5.92 -5.36 -19.01
CA ARG A 113 -7.24 -5.43 -18.40
C ARG A 113 -7.95 -4.08 -18.50
N ASP A 114 -9.29 -4.11 -18.45
CA ASP A 114 -10.07 -2.88 -18.24
C ASP A 114 -9.60 -2.18 -16.97
N ARG A 115 -9.37 -0.88 -17.06
CA ARG A 115 -8.90 -0.03 -15.96
C ARG A 115 -9.82 -0.09 -14.73
N LYS A 116 -11.11 -0.35 -14.91
CA LYS A 116 -12.08 -0.55 -13.82
C LYS A 116 -11.73 -1.75 -12.93
N GLY A 117 -11.03 -2.74 -13.49
CA GLY A 117 -10.57 -3.92 -12.77
C GLY A 117 -9.19 -3.76 -12.11
N TRP A 118 -8.55 -2.59 -12.20
CA TRP A 118 -7.25 -2.35 -11.55
C TRP A 118 -7.44 -1.93 -10.10
N SER A 119 -6.53 -2.36 -9.22
CA SER A 119 -6.55 -1.94 -7.81
C SER A 119 -6.02 -0.51 -7.60
N PHE A 120 -5.21 0.02 -8.51
CA PHE A 120 -4.66 1.36 -8.39
C PHE A 120 -5.72 2.47 -8.44
N PRO A 121 -6.66 2.51 -9.41
CA PRO A 121 -7.76 3.47 -9.39
C PRO A 121 -8.65 3.35 -8.15
N ILE A 122 -8.85 2.13 -7.63
CA ILE A 122 -9.60 1.90 -6.39
C ILE A 122 -8.88 2.55 -5.20
N ALA A 123 -7.57 2.39 -5.08
CA ALA A 123 -6.79 3.05 -4.04
C ALA A 123 -6.85 4.58 -4.18
N THR A 124 -6.77 5.11 -5.39
CA THR A 124 -6.94 6.55 -5.66
C THR A 124 -8.30 7.05 -5.18
N GLU A 125 -9.37 6.31 -5.48
CA GLU A 125 -10.74 6.61 -5.03
C GLU A 125 -10.85 6.61 -3.50
N VAL A 126 -10.25 5.62 -2.83
CA VAL A 126 -10.20 5.55 -1.35
C VAL A 126 -9.51 6.78 -0.78
N ILE A 127 -8.31 7.11 -1.27
CA ILE A 127 -7.52 8.26 -0.80
C ILE A 127 -8.33 9.55 -0.95
N GLN A 128 -8.85 9.82 -2.15
CA GLN A 128 -9.60 11.04 -2.44
C GLN A 128 -10.88 11.14 -1.62
N THR A 129 -11.61 10.04 -1.46
CA THR A 129 -12.86 10.01 -0.70
C THR A 129 -12.61 10.28 0.77
N ILE A 130 -11.60 9.66 1.39
CA ILE A 130 -11.26 9.90 2.79
C ILE A 130 -10.82 11.36 3.00
N LEU A 131 -9.93 11.88 2.15
CA LEU A 131 -9.50 13.28 2.21
C LEU A 131 -10.69 14.25 2.10
N LYS A 132 -11.63 13.98 1.19
CA LYS A 132 -12.86 14.79 1.01
C LYS A 132 -13.78 14.70 2.23
N ARG A 133 -14.04 13.50 2.76
CA ARG A 133 -14.87 13.28 3.95
C ARG A 133 -14.32 14.00 5.18
N GLU A 134 -12.98 14.08 5.31
CA GLU A 134 -12.30 14.83 6.37
C GLU A 134 -12.17 16.35 6.08
N GLY A 135 -12.94 16.85 5.11
CA GLY A 135 -13.13 18.28 4.84
C GLY A 135 -11.98 18.99 4.09
N ASN A 136 -10.91 18.27 3.71
CA ASN A 136 -9.81 18.90 2.97
C ASN A 136 -9.18 17.94 1.96
N PRO A 137 -9.57 18.00 0.66
CA PRO A 137 -9.02 17.14 -0.38
C PRO A 137 -7.53 17.39 -0.68
N LYS A 138 -6.96 18.50 -0.17
CA LYS A 138 -5.52 18.84 -0.31
C LYS A 138 -4.75 18.64 1.00
N ARG A 139 -5.33 17.93 1.97
CA ARG A 139 -4.68 17.65 3.25
C ARG A 139 -3.38 16.89 3.05
N ASP A 140 -2.36 17.24 3.83
CA ASP A 140 -1.12 16.47 3.91
C ASP A 140 -1.45 15.01 4.21
N HIS A 141 -0.95 14.11 3.37
CA HIS A 141 -1.13 12.67 3.57
C HIS A 141 0.10 11.91 3.13
N TYR A 142 0.23 10.72 3.67
CA TYR A 142 1.34 9.82 3.41
C TYR A 142 0.79 8.46 2.99
N LEU A 143 1.48 7.80 2.06
CA LEU A 143 1.19 6.43 1.67
C LEU A 143 2.29 5.54 2.25
N ILE A 144 1.93 4.65 3.15
CA ILE A 144 2.89 3.81 3.87
C ILE A 144 2.52 2.36 3.63
N GLY A 145 3.41 1.58 3.06
CA GLY A 145 3.17 0.17 2.78
C GLY A 145 4.35 -0.70 3.21
N HIS A 146 4.05 -1.92 3.64
CA HIS A 146 5.05 -2.93 3.97
C HIS A 146 4.83 -4.19 3.13
N SER A 147 5.92 -4.87 2.73
CA SER A 147 5.85 -6.14 1.99
C SER A 147 5.00 -6.00 0.71
N GLY A 148 3.90 -6.73 0.58
CA GLY A 148 2.95 -6.61 -0.53
C GLY A 148 2.39 -5.19 -0.72
N GLY A 149 2.15 -4.44 0.37
CA GLY A 149 1.72 -3.04 0.32
C GLY A 149 2.82 -2.11 -0.21
N ALA A 150 4.09 -2.38 0.11
CA ALA A 150 5.21 -1.65 -0.46
C ALA A 150 5.39 -1.97 -1.95
N GLN A 151 5.21 -3.23 -2.35
CA GLN A 151 5.16 -3.62 -3.76
C GLN A 151 4.05 -2.87 -4.51
N PHE A 152 2.86 -2.79 -3.91
CA PHE A 152 1.75 -2.01 -4.44
C PHE A 152 2.15 -0.55 -4.65
N LEU A 153 2.68 0.10 -3.62
CA LEU A 153 2.98 1.53 -3.66
C LEU A 153 4.09 1.89 -4.65
N THR A 154 5.16 1.08 -4.78
CA THR A 154 6.22 1.35 -5.75
C THR A 154 5.72 1.29 -7.20
N ARG A 155 4.73 0.43 -7.48
CA ARG A 155 4.08 0.33 -8.78
C ARG A 155 2.98 1.38 -8.97
N TYR A 156 2.27 1.70 -7.90
CA TYR A 156 1.25 2.75 -7.89
C TYR A 156 1.83 4.10 -8.30
N VAL A 157 2.96 4.52 -7.72
CA VAL A 157 3.63 5.78 -8.08
C VAL A 157 4.13 5.82 -9.52
N ALA A 158 4.36 4.67 -10.12
CA ALA A 158 4.78 4.57 -11.50
C ALA A 158 3.63 4.70 -12.50
N ILE A 159 2.40 4.41 -12.08
CA ILE A 159 1.22 4.32 -12.95
C ILE A 159 0.26 5.48 -12.70
N GLU A 160 -0.01 5.83 -11.45
CA GLU A 160 -1.00 6.83 -11.06
C GLU A 160 -0.36 8.17 -10.66
N PRO A 161 -1.06 9.30 -10.84
CA PRO A 161 -0.65 10.56 -10.24
C PRO A 161 -0.72 10.49 -8.71
N VAL A 162 0.36 10.87 -8.04
CA VAL A 162 0.47 10.84 -6.57
C VAL A 162 0.56 12.27 -6.04
N THR A 163 -0.32 12.60 -5.08
CA THR A 163 -0.38 13.88 -4.39
C THR A 163 0.09 13.80 -2.94
N ALA A 164 0.50 12.62 -2.49
CA ALA A 164 1.01 12.41 -1.15
C ALA A 164 2.30 13.22 -0.90
N LYS A 165 2.44 13.71 0.32
CA LYS A 165 3.65 14.40 0.77
C LYS A 165 4.87 13.48 0.69
N ARG A 166 4.68 12.19 0.98
CA ARG A 166 5.68 11.14 0.79
C ARG A 166 5.06 9.76 0.71
N VAL A 167 5.71 8.90 -0.05
CA VAL A 167 5.43 7.46 -0.09
C VAL A 167 6.54 6.73 0.67
N VAL A 168 6.18 5.83 1.59
CA VAL A 168 7.13 4.98 2.33
C VAL A 168 6.92 3.54 1.92
N ALA A 169 7.88 2.97 1.22
CA ALA A 169 7.87 1.58 0.77
C ALA A 169 8.81 0.75 1.65
N ALA A 170 8.22 0.03 2.63
CA ALA A 170 8.96 -0.74 3.61
C ALA A 170 9.08 -2.22 3.18
N ASN A 171 10.30 -2.75 3.11
CA ASN A 171 10.59 -4.18 2.90
C ASN A 171 9.78 -4.81 1.75
N ALA A 172 9.69 -4.17 0.60
CA ALA A 172 8.98 -4.74 -0.54
C ALA A 172 9.60 -6.08 -0.96
N GLY A 173 8.77 -7.03 -1.34
CA GLY A 173 9.24 -8.33 -1.83
C GLY A 173 9.95 -8.23 -3.17
N THR A 174 9.45 -7.36 -4.06
CA THR A 174 10.01 -7.02 -5.37
C THR A 174 9.63 -5.59 -5.74
N TYR A 175 10.31 -5.03 -6.74
CA TYR A 175 10.16 -3.64 -7.17
C TYR A 175 9.93 -3.55 -8.69
N ALA A 176 9.27 -2.48 -9.16
CA ALA A 176 9.23 -2.16 -10.59
C ALA A 176 10.34 -1.18 -10.93
N PHE A 177 11.45 -1.69 -11.42
CA PHE A 177 12.59 -0.87 -11.86
C PHE A 177 12.20 0.00 -13.06
N PRO A 178 12.61 1.27 -13.15
CA PRO A 178 12.31 2.14 -14.28
C PRO A 178 13.15 1.75 -15.52
N ARG A 179 12.83 0.58 -16.11
CA ARG A 179 13.48 -0.02 -17.27
C ARG A 179 12.49 -0.82 -18.12
N LEU A 180 12.78 -0.99 -19.40
CA LEU A 180 11.88 -1.61 -20.38
C LEU A 180 12.21 -3.07 -20.71
N ASP A 181 13.40 -3.52 -20.39
CA ASP A 181 13.91 -4.85 -20.70
C ASP A 181 13.55 -5.91 -19.64
N TRP A 182 12.91 -5.51 -18.55
CA TRP A 182 12.28 -6.40 -17.58
C TRP A 182 10.77 -6.30 -17.66
N ASP A 183 10.09 -7.43 -17.57
CA ASP A 183 8.65 -7.51 -17.67
C ASP A 183 7.94 -6.75 -16.51
N TRP A 184 6.67 -6.38 -16.75
CA TRP A 184 5.83 -5.79 -15.73
C TRP A 184 5.74 -6.69 -14.49
N GLY A 185 5.91 -6.06 -13.36
CA GLY A 185 6.10 -6.69 -12.07
C GLY A 185 7.51 -6.42 -11.53
N TYR A 186 8.51 -6.47 -12.40
CA TYR A 186 9.93 -6.19 -12.08
C TYR A 186 10.47 -4.97 -12.85
N GLY A 187 9.86 -4.65 -13.97
CA GLY A 187 10.13 -3.49 -14.81
C GLY A 187 8.87 -3.02 -15.52
N PHE A 188 9.02 -2.45 -16.72
CA PHE A 188 7.92 -1.93 -17.53
C PHE A 188 7.78 -2.64 -18.88
N GLY A 189 8.55 -3.69 -19.12
CA GLY A 189 8.41 -4.54 -20.30
C GLY A 189 7.03 -5.17 -20.39
N LYS A 190 6.60 -5.47 -21.62
CA LYS A 190 5.27 -6.02 -21.94
C LYS A 190 4.06 -5.19 -21.52
N LEU A 191 4.23 -4.01 -20.92
CA LEU A 191 3.14 -3.06 -20.79
C LEU A 191 2.83 -2.42 -22.16
N PRO A 192 1.60 -1.92 -22.39
CA PRO A 192 1.29 -1.06 -23.52
C PRO A 192 2.21 0.16 -23.60
N SER A 193 2.45 0.66 -24.83
CA SER A 193 3.43 1.71 -25.11
C SER A 193 3.19 3.01 -24.34
N GLU A 194 1.94 3.33 -24.00
CA GLU A 194 1.60 4.49 -23.17
C GLU A 194 2.20 4.43 -21.75
N PHE A 195 2.61 3.25 -21.28
CA PHE A 195 3.30 3.06 -20.00
C PHE A 195 4.82 2.96 -20.14
N GLN A 196 5.31 2.76 -21.38
CA GLN A 196 6.72 2.52 -21.68
C GLN A 196 7.42 3.80 -22.17
N ASN A 197 7.47 4.84 -21.36
CA ASN A 197 8.11 6.10 -21.75
C ASN A 197 8.90 6.77 -20.62
N GLU A 198 9.95 7.50 -21.02
CA GLU A 198 10.84 8.19 -20.11
C GLU A 198 10.15 9.25 -19.23
N GLY A 199 9.10 9.91 -19.75
CA GLY A 199 8.33 10.88 -18.97
C GLY A 199 7.66 10.27 -17.74
N ARG A 200 7.26 9.00 -17.84
CA ARG A 200 6.72 8.23 -16.71
C ARG A 200 7.80 7.91 -15.68
N PHE A 201 8.96 7.43 -16.13
CA PHE A 201 10.09 7.18 -15.23
C PHE A 201 10.54 8.46 -14.52
N LYS A 202 10.63 9.57 -15.26
CA LYS A 202 10.95 10.88 -14.68
C LYS A 202 9.96 11.25 -13.57
N LYS A 203 8.64 11.18 -13.82
CA LYS A 203 7.61 11.46 -12.80
C LYS A 203 7.70 10.53 -11.60
N MET A 204 7.94 9.24 -11.81
CA MET A 204 8.14 8.28 -10.75
C MET A 204 9.32 8.68 -9.84
N LEU A 205 10.46 9.04 -10.42
CA LEU A 205 11.67 9.43 -9.70
C LEU A 205 11.56 10.80 -9.03
N GLU A 206 10.74 11.69 -9.55
CA GLU A 206 10.41 13.00 -8.96
C GLU A 206 9.39 12.92 -7.81
N THR A 207 8.63 11.81 -7.70
CA THR A 207 7.67 11.61 -6.60
C THR A 207 8.43 11.38 -5.29
N PRO A 208 8.16 12.15 -4.21
CA PRO A 208 8.84 11.95 -2.93
C PRO A 208 8.59 10.54 -2.39
N MET A 209 9.62 9.72 -2.30
CA MET A 209 9.53 8.34 -1.82
C MET A 209 10.69 7.98 -0.90
N THR A 210 10.41 7.13 0.09
CA THR A 210 11.44 6.50 0.92
C THR A 210 11.42 5.00 0.69
N VAL A 211 12.55 4.45 0.27
CA VAL A 211 12.84 3.01 0.32
C VAL A 211 13.29 2.71 1.75
N TYR A 212 12.43 2.04 2.53
CA TYR A 212 12.58 1.82 3.96
C TYR A 212 12.88 0.36 4.24
N LEU A 213 14.09 0.04 4.68
CA LEU A 213 14.63 -1.31 4.68
C LEU A 213 15.03 -1.80 6.08
N GLY A 214 14.49 -2.93 6.49
CA GLY A 214 15.00 -3.66 7.66
C GLY A 214 16.29 -4.39 7.31
N MET A 215 17.39 -4.11 8.00
CA MET A 215 18.71 -4.66 7.68
C MET A 215 18.83 -6.16 7.96
N ALA A 216 17.93 -6.73 8.76
CA ALA A 216 17.84 -8.16 9.00
C ALA A 216 16.82 -8.90 8.09
N ASP A 217 16.25 -8.23 7.06
CA ASP A 217 15.35 -8.87 6.07
C ASP A 217 16.16 -9.59 4.98
N THR A 218 16.90 -10.62 5.41
CA THR A 218 17.89 -11.36 4.62
C THR A 218 17.52 -12.81 4.36
N LEU A 219 16.26 -13.20 4.63
CA LEU A 219 15.80 -14.57 4.32
C LEU A 219 15.66 -14.76 2.81
N THR A 220 16.04 -15.96 2.34
CA THR A 220 15.98 -16.39 0.92
C THR A 220 14.79 -17.30 0.65
N GLU A 221 13.97 -17.56 1.66
CA GLU A 221 12.83 -18.48 1.62
C GLU A 221 11.74 -18.00 2.58
N GLY A 222 10.62 -18.69 2.59
CA GLY A 222 9.49 -18.43 3.48
C GLY A 222 8.21 -18.14 2.72
N GLU A 223 7.10 -18.12 3.47
CA GLU A 223 5.80 -17.77 2.91
C GLU A 223 5.83 -16.39 2.25
N ASN A 224 5.30 -16.31 1.04
CA ASN A 224 5.26 -15.08 0.25
C ASN A 224 6.64 -14.49 -0.14
N PHE A 225 7.73 -15.29 -0.08
CA PHE A 225 9.01 -14.91 -0.68
C PHE A 225 8.99 -15.27 -2.18
N ASP A 226 9.27 -14.30 -3.04
CA ASP A 226 9.41 -14.54 -4.47
C ASP A 226 10.83 -15.00 -4.78
N ALA A 227 10.99 -16.30 -5.07
CA ALA A 227 12.26 -16.94 -5.43
C ALA A 227 12.40 -17.13 -6.95
N SER A 228 11.54 -16.49 -7.78
CA SER A 228 11.61 -16.60 -9.23
C SER A 228 12.95 -16.09 -9.79
N ALA A 229 13.27 -16.51 -11.00
CA ALA A 229 14.47 -16.02 -11.71
C ALA A 229 14.44 -14.50 -11.86
N ASP A 230 13.27 -13.92 -12.19
CA ASP A 230 13.11 -12.49 -12.37
C ASP A 230 13.29 -11.71 -11.05
N ALA A 231 12.71 -12.19 -9.95
CA ALA A 231 12.93 -11.58 -8.64
C ALA A 231 14.40 -11.65 -8.21
N ASN A 232 15.11 -12.72 -8.57
CA ASN A 232 16.53 -12.90 -8.27
C ASN A 232 17.46 -11.97 -9.08
N LEU A 233 16.99 -11.41 -10.21
CA LEU A 233 17.69 -10.34 -10.93
C LEU A 233 17.73 -9.04 -10.10
N GLU A 234 16.71 -8.79 -9.28
CA GLU A 234 16.70 -7.63 -8.37
C GLU A 234 17.68 -7.78 -7.20
N GLY A 235 17.90 -9.02 -6.73
CA GLY A 235 18.73 -9.39 -5.57
C GLY A 235 18.27 -10.69 -4.93
N LYS A 236 19.13 -11.33 -4.16
CA LYS A 236 18.87 -12.63 -3.52
C LYS A 236 17.93 -12.54 -2.32
N VAL A 237 17.94 -11.42 -1.64
CA VAL A 237 17.12 -11.14 -0.44
C VAL A 237 16.40 -9.80 -0.58
N ARG A 238 15.33 -9.57 0.18
CA ARG A 238 14.55 -8.34 0.08
C ARG A 238 15.36 -7.08 0.35
N LEU A 239 16.30 -7.13 1.28
CA LEU A 239 17.21 -6.03 1.58
C LEU A 239 18.06 -5.64 0.35
N GLU A 240 18.63 -6.61 -0.35
CA GLU A 240 19.41 -6.37 -1.58
C GLU A 240 18.52 -5.78 -2.68
N ARG A 241 17.32 -6.32 -2.88
CA ARG A 241 16.36 -5.83 -3.88
C ARG A 241 16.04 -4.36 -3.67
N GLY A 242 15.78 -3.95 -2.43
CA GLY A 242 15.50 -2.56 -2.10
C GLY A 242 16.71 -1.65 -2.30
N ARG A 243 17.92 -2.08 -1.93
CA ARG A 243 19.16 -1.35 -2.18
C ARG A 243 19.41 -1.16 -3.67
N ASN A 244 19.34 -2.25 -4.44
CA ASN A 244 19.55 -2.25 -5.88
C ASN A 244 18.53 -1.38 -6.61
N PHE A 245 17.26 -1.44 -6.22
CA PHE A 245 16.20 -0.58 -6.75
C PHE A 245 16.49 0.90 -6.53
N PHE A 246 16.87 1.28 -5.32
CA PHE A 246 17.23 2.66 -5.01
C PHE A 246 18.45 3.13 -5.81
N GLU A 247 19.53 2.35 -5.83
CA GLU A 247 20.79 2.70 -6.49
C GLU A 247 20.65 2.77 -8.01
N TYR A 248 19.92 1.81 -8.61
CA TYR A 248 19.60 1.85 -10.03
C TYR A 248 18.81 3.13 -10.38
N SER A 249 17.78 3.43 -9.62
CA SER A 249 16.91 4.60 -9.84
C SER A 249 17.67 5.92 -9.69
N GLN A 250 18.53 6.03 -8.68
CA GLN A 250 19.40 7.20 -8.47
C GLN A 250 20.40 7.39 -9.62
N LYS A 251 21.02 6.30 -10.07
CA LYS A 251 21.96 6.32 -11.20
C LYS A 251 21.26 6.75 -12.49
N LEU A 252 20.06 6.23 -12.76
CA LEU A 252 19.26 6.60 -13.92
C LEU A 252 18.91 8.10 -13.88
N ALA A 253 18.42 8.60 -12.75
CA ALA A 253 18.08 10.02 -12.60
C ALA A 253 19.30 10.90 -12.86
N LYS A 254 20.46 10.55 -12.30
CA LYS A 254 21.74 11.27 -12.53
C LYS A 254 22.14 11.25 -14.01
N GLN A 255 22.07 10.11 -14.68
CA GLN A 255 22.41 9.96 -16.10
C GLN A 255 21.51 10.78 -17.01
N LYS A 256 20.23 10.92 -16.66
CA LYS A 256 19.24 11.66 -17.44
C LYS A 256 19.12 13.14 -17.05
N GLY A 257 19.81 13.59 -16.00
CA GLY A 257 19.66 14.95 -15.47
C GLY A 257 18.28 15.21 -14.87
N TRP A 258 17.60 14.18 -14.33
CA TRP A 258 16.29 14.30 -13.73
C TRP A 258 16.40 14.56 -12.22
N LYS A 259 15.39 15.25 -11.68
CA LYS A 259 15.27 15.39 -10.24
C LYS A 259 15.00 14.02 -9.61
N PHE A 260 15.69 13.74 -8.49
CA PHE A 260 15.53 12.51 -7.71
C PHE A 260 15.10 12.85 -6.30
N ASN A 261 13.85 12.55 -5.96
CA ASN A 261 13.25 12.91 -4.67
C ASN A 261 13.11 11.71 -3.72
N TRP A 262 13.88 10.66 -3.95
CA TRP A 262 13.88 9.48 -3.09
C TRP A 262 14.94 9.57 -2.01
N THR A 263 14.64 8.92 -0.88
CA THR A 263 15.58 8.66 0.21
C THR A 263 15.63 7.16 0.49
N LYS A 264 16.77 6.69 1.01
CA LYS A 264 16.92 5.34 1.54
C LYS A 264 17.14 5.44 3.04
N VAL A 265 16.33 4.71 3.82
CA VAL A 265 16.46 4.64 5.28
C VAL A 265 16.54 3.17 5.67
N GLU A 266 17.57 2.81 6.42
CA GLU A 266 17.81 1.44 6.87
C GLU A 266 17.65 1.31 8.39
N VAL A 267 16.99 0.24 8.81
CA VAL A 267 16.67 -0.04 10.22
C VAL A 267 17.49 -1.24 10.69
N PRO A 268 18.50 -1.04 11.54
CA PRO A 268 19.30 -2.13 12.09
C PRO A 268 18.44 -3.11 12.89
N ASN A 269 18.83 -4.39 12.85
CA ASN A 269 18.24 -5.48 13.66
C ASN A 269 16.74 -5.75 13.42
N VAL A 270 16.11 -5.12 12.43
CA VAL A 270 14.72 -5.39 12.05
C VAL A 270 14.70 -6.20 10.75
N GLY A 271 13.97 -7.32 10.77
CA GLY A 271 13.73 -8.17 9.62
C GLY A 271 12.42 -7.83 8.90
N HIS A 272 11.73 -8.84 8.37
CA HIS A 272 10.47 -8.69 7.65
C HIS A 272 9.26 -8.55 8.58
N ASP A 273 9.25 -7.51 9.40
CA ASP A 273 8.20 -7.26 10.41
C ASP A 273 7.62 -5.85 10.28
N ALA A 274 6.33 -5.78 9.94
CA ALA A 274 5.64 -4.51 9.71
C ALA A 274 5.51 -3.69 11.00
N ASN A 275 5.18 -4.33 12.12
CA ASN A 275 4.98 -3.63 13.40
C ASN A 275 6.29 -3.00 13.88
N LEU A 276 7.40 -3.75 13.82
CA LEU A 276 8.71 -3.22 14.17
C LEU A 276 9.15 -2.09 13.23
N MET A 277 8.90 -2.22 11.92
CA MET A 277 9.23 -1.16 10.96
C MET A 277 8.43 0.12 11.20
N ILE A 278 7.12 0.03 11.48
CA ILE A 278 6.24 1.18 11.73
C ILE A 278 6.61 1.90 13.04
N ASN A 279 7.04 1.15 14.05
CA ASN A 279 7.32 1.67 15.40
C ASN A 279 8.81 1.94 15.68
N ASP A 280 9.70 1.73 14.70
CA ASP A 280 11.11 2.16 14.82
C ASP A 280 11.22 3.68 14.72
N LEU A 281 12.12 4.28 15.51
CA LEU A 281 12.31 5.73 15.52
C LEU A 281 12.72 6.33 14.17
N ARG A 282 13.29 5.52 13.28
CA ARG A 282 13.68 5.93 11.92
C ARG A 282 12.52 6.14 10.98
N ILE A 283 11.30 5.76 11.39
CA ILE A 283 10.07 6.10 10.63
C ILE A 283 9.94 7.62 10.44
N GLU A 284 10.40 8.43 11.39
CA GLU A 284 10.41 9.88 11.26
C GLU A 284 11.23 10.33 10.06
N LYS A 285 12.44 9.83 9.94
CA LYS A 285 13.29 10.08 8.78
C LYS A 285 12.67 9.51 7.50
N ALA A 286 11.97 8.38 7.60
CA ALA A 286 11.28 7.81 6.45
C ALA A 286 10.09 8.67 5.99
N LEU A 287 9.43 9.38 6.90
CA LEU A 287 8.39 10.35 6.61
C LEU A 287 8.94 11.69 6.07
N GLY A 288 10.26 11.90 6.17
CA GLY A 288 10.93 13.12 5.69
C GLY A 288 10.97 14.25 6.72
N ASN A 289 10.87 13.89 7.99
CA ASN A 289 10.99 14.78 9.15
C ASN A 289 12.43 14.80 9.69
#